data_298b8251d9a3fff16413f70a7939ce5f
#
_entry.id   298b8251d9a3fff16413f70a7939ce5f
#
_cell.length_a   1.000
_cell.length_b   1.000
_cell.length_c   1.000
_cell.angle_alpha   90.00
_cell.angle_beta   90.00
_cell.angle_gamma   90.00
#
_symmetry.space_group_name_H-M   'P 1'
#
loop_
_entity.id
_entity.type
_entity.pdbx_description
1 polymer ?
#
loop_
_entity_poly.entity_id
_entity_poly.type
_entity_poly.pdbx_seq_one_letter_code
_entity_poly.pdbx_strand_id
1 'polypeptide(L)'
;VYESIRGLGVLGQIIADPEITEVMINGYRDIFVERSGRLQKLENHFESRQELETIITKFVSQSGRVVNESEPIVDTHLEDGSRVNVVMPPVALNGPIVTIRRFPREAMTVQKLISYGSITPEVAEVLELLVRARYNIFVSGGTGSGKTTFLNALSNFIPRDERIITIEDSAELQIKNIDNLVRLETRNAGPDGSGAITIKDLIKSALRMRPDRIVVGEVRGAEALDMLQAMNTGHDGSLSTGHANSTYDMLSRLETMVLQGAAGLPLEAIRQQIASAVDIIIHLSRLRDKSRKTMQIVEILGYDTATRTFRINPLYEFRESPQSTKEKVAGKLVRTEHPMQNVQKLENAGIYRTI
;
A
#
# COMPACT_ATOMS: atom_id res chain seq x y z
N VAL A 1 17.97 -18.72 -4.78
CA VAL A 1 17.37 -18.18 -6.02
C VAL A 1 17.57 -19.12 -7.21
N TYR A 2 18.76 -19.72 -7.40
CA TYR A 2 19.02 -20.62 -8.55
C TYR A 2 18.34 -22.01 -8.43
N GLU A 3 18.07 -22.51 -7.24
CA GLU A 3 17.40 -23.81 -7.07
C GLU A 3 15.89 -23.73 -7.23
N SER A 4 15.26 -22.61 -6.86
CA SER A 4 13.82 -22.40 -7.00
C SER A 4 13.37 -22.19 -8.46
N ILE A 5 14.28 -21.81 -9.35
CA ILE A 5 13.99 -21.60 -10.77
C ILE A 5 14.11 -22.90 -11.59
N ARG A 6 14.77 -23.94 -11.06
CA ARG A 6 14.89 -25.23 -11.74
C ARG A 6 13.51 -25.91 -11.86
N GLY A 7 13.08 -26.11 -13.10
CA GLY A 7 11.83 -26.81 -13.43
C GLY A 7 10.61 -25.91 -13.58
N LEU A 8 10.80 -24.59 -13.74
CA LEU A 8 9.74 -23.63 -14.12
C LEU A 8 9.72 -23.33 -15.63
N GLY A 9 10.53 -24.05 -16.45
CA GLY A 9 10.55 -23.86 -17.90
C GLY A 9 10.77 -22.40 -18.30
N VAL A 10 9.95 -21.93 -19.24
CA VAL A 10 9.97 -20.53 -19.74
C VAL A 10 9.76 -19.52 -18.59
N LEU A 11 8.92 -19.84 -17.60
CA LEU A 11 8.65 -18.95 -16.47
C LEU A 11 9.91 -18.68 -15.65
N GLY A 12 10.79 -19.67 -15.49
CA GLY A 12 12.06 -19.49 -14.79
C GLY A 12 12.97 -18.45 -15.44
N GLN A 13 13.02 -18.41 -16.77
CA GLN A 13 13.80 -17.42 -17.51
C GLN A 13 13.20 -16.01 -17.36
N ILE A 14 11.88 -15.88 -17.41
CA ILE A 14 11.16 -14.61 -17.25
C ILE A 14 11.38 -14.06 -15.84
N ILE A 15 11.28 -14.91 -14.81
CA ILE A 15 11.48 -14.51 -13.41
C ILE A 15 12.94 -14.14 -13.13
N ALA A 16 13.90 -14.69 -13.87
CA ALA A 16 15.30 -14.32 -13.73
C ALA A 16 15.62 -12.89 -14.19
N ASP A 17 14.81 -12.32 -15.09
CA ASP A 17 14.99 -10.96 -15.59
C ASP A 17 14.57 -9.92 -14.52
N PRO A 18 15.50 -9.09 -14.02
CA PRO A 18 15.21 -8.12 -12.97
C PRO A 18 14.39 -6.91 -13.43
N GLU A 19 14.34 -6.65 -14.75
CA GLU A 19 13.61 -5.51 -15.29
C GLU A 19 12.11 -5.77 -15.45
N ILE A 20 11.72 -7.05 -15.41
CA ILE A 20 10.30 -7.43 -15.49
C ILE A 20 9.63 -7.18 -14.14
N THR A 21 8.59 -6.36 -14.14
CA THR A 21 7.79 -6.01 -12.95
C THR A 21 6.50 -6.80 -12.84
N GLU A 22 5.89 -7.16 -13.97
CA GLU A 22 4.70 -8.00 -14.02
C GLU A 22 4.81 -9.04 -15.15
N VAL A 23 4.22 -10.20 -14.92
CA VAL A 23 4.10 -11.28 -15.90
C VAL A 23 2.62 -11.67 -16.01
N MET A 24 2.11 -11.75 -17.23
CA MET A 24 0.74 -12.11 -17.52
C MET A 24 0.72 -13.26 -18.51
N ILE A 25 0.28 -14.43 -18.07
CA ILE A 25 0.19 -15.65 -18.85
C ILE A 25 -1.29 -15.89 -19.17
N ASN A 26 -1.67 -15.76 -20.43
CA ASN A 26 -3.04 -15.93 -20.91
C ASN A 26 -3.15 -17.23 -21.70
N GLY A 27 -3.14 -18.35 -21.00
CA GLY A 27 -2.96 -19.66 -21.61
C GLY A 27 -1.50 -19.92 -21.99
N TYR A 28 -1.20 -21.09 -22.54
CA TYR A 28 0.18 -21.52 -22.75
C TYR A 28 0.94 -20.79 -23.86
N ARG A 29 0.25 -20.07 -24.76
CA ARG A 29 0.84 -19.39 -25.93
C ARG A 29 1.09 -17.90 -25.73
N ASP A 30 0.31 -17.24 -24.91
CA ASP A 30 0.31 -15.78 -24.82
C ASP A 30 0.89 -15.31 -23.50
N ILE A 31 2.14 -14.89 -23.53
CA ILE A 31 2.85 -14.35 -22.37
C ILE A 31 3.15 -12.88 -22.63
N PHE A 32 2.71 -12.04 -21.70
CA PHE A 32 2.99 -10.60 -21.68
C PHE A 32 3.81 -10.29 -20.44
N VAL A 33 4.70 -9.32 -20.54
CA VAL A 33 5.50 -8.80 -19.43
C VAL A 33 5.44 -7.28 -19.40
N GLU A 34 5.55 -6.71 -18.22
CA GLU A 34 5.78 -5.29 -18.06
C GLU A 34 7.25 -5.03 -17.78
N ARG A 35 7.87 -4.16 -18.59
CA ARG A 35 9.21 -3.60 -18.39
C ARG A 35 9.12 -2.09 -18.40
N SER A 36 9.65 -1.42 -17.38
CA SER A 36 9.66 0.05 -17.30
C SER A 36 8.28 0.69 -17.57
N GLY A 37 7.20 0.06 -17.09
CA GLY A 37 5.81 0.52 -17.26
C GLY A 37 5.22 0.30 -18.67
N ARG A 38 5.89 -0.48 -19.52
CA ARG A 38 5.41 -0.83 -20.88
C ARG A 38 5.14 -2.32 -20.98
N LEU A 39 3.97 -2.65 -21.49
CA LEU A 39 3.58 -4.02 -21.78
C LEU A 39 4.22 -4.48 -23.10
N GLN A 40 4.76 -5.70 -23.09
CA GLN A 40 5.38 -6.35 -24.24
C GLN A 40 4.89 -7.81 -24.30
N LYS A 41 4.55 -8.27 -25.49
CA LYS A 41 4.31 -9.70 -25.75
C LYS A 41 5.64 -10.39 -25.95
N LEU A 42 5.85 -11.53 -25.29
CA LEU A 42 7.03 -12.36 -25.50
C LEU A 42 6.80 -13.32 -26.67
N GLU A 43 7.87 -13.63 -27.41
CA GLU A 43 7.86 -14.69 -28.42
C GLU A 43 7.92 -16.08 -27.77
N ASN A 44 8.54 -16.17 -26.60
CA ASN A 44 8.60 -17.42 -25.84
C ASN A 44 7.21 -17.79 -25.29
N HIS A 45 6.91 -19.06 -25.31
CA HIS A 45 5.66 -19.62 -24.79
C HIS A 45 5.92 -21.01 -24.19
N PHE A 46 4.94 -21.57 -23.46
CA PHE A 46 4.97 -22.96 -23.02
C PHE A 46 4.69 -23.89 -24.20
N GLU A 47 5.24 -25.08 -24.18
CA GLU A 47 5.07 -26.05 -25.25
C GLU A 47 3.62 -26.59 -25.34
N SER A 48 2.97 -26.70 -24.18
CA SER A 48 1.60 -27.21 -24.09
C SER A 48 0.85 -26.63 -22.89
N ARG A 49 -0.48 -26.74 -22.93
CA ARG A 49 -1.34 -26.47 -21.77
C ARG A 49 -0.93 -27.34 -20.57
N GLN A 50 -0.58 -28.58 -20.80
CA GLN A 50 -0.23 -29.53 -19.76
C GLN A 50 1.08 -29.17 -19.05
N GLU A 51 2.07 -28.63 -19.78
CA GLU A 51 3.29 -28.08 -19.20
C GLU A 51 2.97 -26.91 -18.25
N LEU A 52 2.15 -25.96 -18.72
CA LEU A 52 1.74 -24.80 -17.91
C LEU A 52 1.00 -25.26 -16.64
N GLU A 53 0.05 -26.18 -16.74
CA GLU A 53 -0.69 -26.72 -15.58
C GLU A 53 0.25 -27.42 -14.58
N THR A 54 1.24 -28.15 -15.06
CA THR A 54 2.25 -28.82 -14.21
C THR A 54 3.07 -27.79 -13.45
N ILE A 55 3.51 -26.73 -14.11
CA ILE A 55 4.28 -25.64 -13.49
C ILE A 55 3.43 -24.90 -12.46
N ILE A 56 2.17 -24.60 -12.78
CA ILE A 56 1.22 -23.96 -11.85
C ILE A 56 1.07 -24.81 -10.60
N THR A 57 0.77 -26.10 -10.76
CA THR A 57 0.61 -27.01 -9.62
C THR A 57 1.85 -27.06 -8.75
N LYS A 58 3.02 -27.05 -9.35
CA LYS A 58 4.29 -27.07 -8.63
C LYS A 58 4.46 -25.85 -7.72
N PHE A 59 4.33 -24.62 -8.23
CA PHE A 59 4.55 -23.45 -7.39
C PHE A 59 3.40 -23.18 -6.42
N VAL A 60 2.16 -23.55 -6.75
CA VAL A 60 1.02 -23.45 -5.84
C VAL A 60 1.18 -24.41 -4.67
N SER A 61 1.60 -25.66 -4.91
CA SER A 61 1.81 -26.65 -3.85
C SER A 61 2.95 -26.26 -2.90
N GLN A 62 3.98 -25.58 -3.38
CA GLN A 62 5.07 -25.07 -2.54
C GLN A 62 4.58 -24.06 -1.47
N SER A 63 3.49 -23.35 -1.77
CA SER A 63 2.86 -22.44 -0.81
C SER A 63 1.83 -23.13 0.11
N GLY A 64 1.72 -24.45 0.06
CA GLY A 64 0.76 -25.23 0.83
C GLY A 64 -0.69 -25.06 0.34
N ARG A 65 -0.90 -24.58 -0.88
CA ARG A 65 -2.21 -24.39 -1.49
C ARG A 65 -2.47 -25.41 -2.59
N VAL A 66 -3.74 -25.51 -2.98
CA VAL A 66 -4.20 -26.39 -4.07
C VAL A 66 -4.95 -25.54 -5.09
N VAL A 67 -4.79 -25.88 -6.35
CA VAL A 67 -5.58 -25.31 -7.45
C VAL A 67 -6.02 -26.44 -8.38
N ASN A 68 -7.31 -26.50 -8.67
CA ASN A 68 -7.92 -27.51 -9.55
C ASN A 68 -9.27 -27.00 -10.09
N GLU A 69 -10.02 -27.85 -10.77
CA GLU A 69 -11.34 -27.50 -11.31
C GLU A 69 -12.38 -27.15 -10.23
N SER A 70 -12.26 -27.74 -9.04
CA SER A 70 -13.15 -27.44 -7.91
C SER A 70 -12.76 -26.14 -7.19
N GLU A 71 -11.48 -25.82 -7.22
CA GLU A 71 -10.89 -24.58 -6.66
C GLU A 71 -10.05 -23.91 -7.72
N PRO A 72 -10.71 -23.26 -8.69
CA PRO A 72 -10.03 -22.78 -9.88
C PRO A 72 -9.29 -21.44 -9.66
N ILE A 73 -9.47 -20.79 -8.53
CA ILE A 73 -8.87 -19.49 -8.23
C ILE A 73 -7.99 -19.61 -6.99
N VAL A 74 -6.72 -19.19 -7.12
CA VAL A 74 -5.79 -19.15 -5.99
C VAL A 74 -4.91 -17.91 -6.04
N ASP A 75 -4.74 -17.28 -4.89
CA ASP A 75 -3.73 -16.27 -4.63
C ASP A 75 -2.61 -16.86 -3.78
N THR A 76 -1.37 -16.67 -4.20
CA THR A 76 -0.20 -17.22 -3.52
C THR A 76 1.03 -16.33 -3.75
N HIS A 77 2.17 -16.76 -3.25
CA HIS A 77 3.47 -16.09 -3.44
C HIS A 77 4.51 -17.09 -3.95
N LEU A 78 5.46 -16.57 -4.73
CA LEU A 78 6.70 -17.28 -5.01
C LEU A 78 7.67 -17.13 -3.82
N GLU A 79 8.73 -17.91 -3.79
CA GLU A 79 9.76 -17.85 -2.74
C GLU A 79 10.42 -16.47 -2.61
N ASP A 80 10.49 -15.71 -3.70
CA ASP A 80 11.02 -14.34 -3.71
C ASP A 80 10.03 -13.28 -3.18
N GLY A 81 8.83 -13.70 -2.74
CA GLY A 81 7.76 -12.82 -2.28
C GLY A 81 6.88 -12.26 -3.38
N SER A 82 7.14 -12.59 -4.65
CA SER A 82 6.28 -12.15 -5.77
C SER A 82 4.88 -12.71 -5.63
N ARG A 83 3.86 -11.86 -5.78
CA ARG A 83 2.44 -12.25 -5.70
C ARG A 83 2.01 -12.96 -6.97
N VAL A 84 1.27 -14.03 -6.81
CA VAL A 84 0.74 -14.82 -7.92
C VAL A 84 -0.76 -15.02 -7.76
N ASN A 85 -1.51 -14.63 -8.78
CA ASN A 85 -2.91 -15.00 -8.94
C ASN A 85 -3.02 -16.01 -10.05
N VAL A 86 -3.72 -17.10 -9.81
CA VAL A 86 -4.00 -18.15 -10.79
C VAL A 86 -5.50 -18.31 -10.94
N VAL A 87 -5.95 -18.39 -12.19
CA VAL A 87 -7.34 -18.75 -12.53
C VAL A 87 -7.30 -19.92 -13.53
N MET A 88 -7.87 -21.04 -13.12
CA MET A 88 -7.91 -22.27 -13.93
C MET A 88 -9.20 -22.40 -14.72
N PRO A 89 -9.21 -23.18 -15.81
CA PRO A 89 -10.46 -23.66 -16.39
C PRO A 89 -11.28 -24.46 -15.38
N PRO A 90 -12.64 -24.50 -15.47
CA PRO A 90 -13.46 -23.93 -16.56
C PRO A 90 -13.77 -22.43 -16.42
N VAL A 91 -13.38 -21.78 -15.33
CA VAL A 91 -13.64 -20.34 -15.11
C VAL A 91 -12.83 -19.49 -16.10
N ALA A 92 -11.57 -19.84 -16.31
CA ALA A 92 -10.71 -19.19 -17.31
C ALA A 92 -10.96 -19.83 -18.69
N LEU A 93 -11.61 -19.10 -19.59
CA LEU A 93 -12.00 -19.60 -20.90
C LEU A 93 -10.83 -19.78 -21.88
N ASN A 94 -9.78 -19.00 -21.71
CA ASN A 94 -8.59 -19.02 -22.58
C ASN A 94 -7.55 -20.10 -22.18
N GLY A 95 -7.84 -20.91 -21.19
CA GLY A 95 -6.90 -21.81 -20.55
C GLY A 95 -6.44 -21.25 -19.19
N PRO A 96 -5.42 -21.84 -18.55
CA PRO A 96 -4.90 -21.31 -17.30
C PRO A 96 -4.39 -19.89 -17.46
N ILE A 97 -4.80 -19.00 -16.54
CA ILE A 97 -4.36 -17.62 -16.47
C ILE A 97 -3.48 -17.47 -15.23
N VAL A 98 -2.29 -16.87 -15.39
CA VAL A 98 -1.39 -16.60 -14.29
C VAL A 98 -0.94 -15.14 -14.37
N THR A 99 -1.13 -14.41 -13.29
CA THR A 99 -0.62 -13.04 -13.15
C THR A 99 0.37 -13.00 -12.01
N ILE A 100 1.60 -12.57 -12.31
CA ILE A 100 2.67 -12.48 -11.32
C ILE A 100 3.08 -11.01 -11.21
N ARG A 101 2.95 -10.45 -10.01
CA ARG A 101 3.48 -9.14 -9.67
C ARG A 101 4.76 -9.33 -8.88
N ARG A 102 5.86 -8.89 -9.46
CA ARG A 102 7.17 -9.09 -8.89
C ARG A 102 7.34 -8.31 -7.58
N PHE A 103 7.97 -8.96 -6.63
CA PHE A 103 8.42 -8.30 -5.42
C PHE A 103 9.59 -7.37 -5.76
N PRO A 104 9.54 -6.07 -5.43
CA PRO A 104 10.63 -5.16 -5.73
C PRO A 104 11.93 -5.61 -5.05
N ARG A 105 13.00 -5.81 -5.78
CA ARG A 105 14.32 -6.18 -5.23
C ARG A 105 14.92 -5.09 -4.35
N GLU A 106 14.65 -3.85 -4.70
CA GLU A 106 15.07 -2.68 -3.94
C GLU A 106 13.86 -1.92 -3.41
N ALA A 107 13.85 -1.73 -2.09
CA ALA A 107 12.85 -0.87 -1.47
C ALA A 107 12.96 0.55 -2.03
N MET A 108 11.81 1.19 -2.21
CA MET A 108 11.78 2.62 -2.51
C MET A 108 12.33 3.40 -1.33
N THR A 109 13.31 4.22 -1.59
CA THR A 109 13.90 5.13 -0.60
C THR A 109 13.34 6.55 -0.77
N VAL A 110 13.48 7.36 0.27
CA VAL A 110 13.14 8.79 0.22
C VAL A 110 13.95 9.51 -0.85
N GLN A 111 15.22 9.17 -1.01
CA GLN A 111 16.10 9.74 -2.04
C GLN A 111 15.60 9.43 -3.46
N LYS A 112 15.08 8.23 -3.68
CA LYS A 112 14.44 7.87 -4.96
C LYS A 112 13.15 8.68 -5.18
N LEU A 113 12.31 8.88 -4.15
CA LEU A 113 11.13 9.75 -4.27
C LEU A 113 11.50 11.19 -4.64
N ILE A 114 12.57 11.71 -4.06
CA ILE A 114 13.10 13.05 -4.40
C ILE A 114 13.61 13.06 -5.85
N SER A 115 14.39 12.07 -6.26
CA SER A 115 14.94 12.00 -7.63
C SER A 115 13.87 11.91 -8.72
N TYR A 116 12.74 11.25 -8.41
CA TYR A 116 11.56 11.19 -9.30
C TYR A 116 10.69 12.44 -9.23
N GLY A 117 11.03 13.39 -8.35
CA GLY A 117 10.26 14.61 -8.12
C GLY A 117 8.86 14.33 -7.55
N SER A 118 8.68 13.22 -6.84
CA SER A 118 7.45 12.92 -6.11
C SER A 118 7.29 13.78 -4.87
N ILE A 119 8.42 14.10 -4.24
CA ILE A 119 8.56 15.05 -3.13
C ILE A 119 9.80 15.90 -3.34
N THR A 120 9.89 17.02 -2.60
CA THR A 120 11.10 17.86 -2.53
C THR A 120 11.96 17.46 -1.32
N PRO A 121 13.26 17.85 -1.28
CA PRO A 121 14.09 17.65 -0.09
C PRO A 121 13.49 18.29 1.18
N GLU A 122 12.91 19.49 1.07
CA GLU A 122 12.21 20.15 2.17
C GLU A 122 11.05 19.31 2.72
N VAL A 123 10.22 18.77 1.82
CA VAL A 123 9.09 17.90 2.20
C VAL A 123 9.59 16.63 2.85
N ALA A 124 10.68 16.04 2.38
CA ALA A 124 11.27 14.86 2.99
C ALA A 124 11.67 15.11 4.46
N GLU A 125 12.31 16.26 4.74
CA GLU A 125 12.65 16.66 6.12
C GLU A 125 11.39 16.83 6.98
N VAL A 126 10.36 17.49 6.46
CA VAL A 126 9.08 17.68 7.17
C VAL A 126 8.43 16.34 7.47
N LEU A 127 8.36 15.43 6.50
CA LEU A 127 7.79 14.09 6.71
C LEU A 127 8.57 13.28 7.74
N GLU A 128 9.91 13.38 7.76
CA GLU A 128 10.72 12.74 8.79
C GLU A 128 10.36 13.27 10.18
N LEU A 129 10.23 14.59 10.35
CA LEU A 129 9.84 15.20 11.62
C LEU A 129 8.44 14.71 12.07
N LEU A 130 7.47 14.69 11.15
CA LEU A 130 6.10 14.23 11.45
C LEU A 130 6.07 12.77 11.86
N VAL A 131 6.80 11.90 11.16
CA VAL A 131 6.89 10.48 11.53
C VAL A 131 7.55 10.31 12.88
N ARG A 132 8.68 10.99 13.15
CA ARG A 132 9.37 10.93 14.43
C ARG A 132 8.52 11.46 15.58
N ALA A 133 7.77 12.53 15.35
CA ALA A 133 6.87 13.13 16.35
C ALA A 133 5.55 12.35 16.52
N ARG A 134 5.40 11.18 15.86
CA ARG A 134 4.28 10.26 16.04
C ARG A 134 2.94 10.81 15.55
N TYR A 135 2.96 11.55 14.44
CA TYR A 135 1.72 11.89 13.75
C TYR A 135 1.12 10.65 13.07
N ASN A 136 -0.19 10.49 13.19
CA ASN A 136 -0.93 9.45 12.49
C ASN A 136 -1.15 9.88 11.04
N ILE A 137 -0.64 9.11 10.10
CA ILE A 137 -0.60 9.49 8.68
C ILE A 137 -1.33 8.47 7.82
N PHE A 138 -2.24 8.97 6.97
CA PHE A 138 -2.84 8.22 5.88
C PHE A 138 -2.27 8.67 4.54
N VAL A 139 -1.80 7.71 3.75
CA VAL A 139 -1.40 7.94 2.37
C VAL A 139 -2.57 7.54 1.46
N SER A 140 -3.14 8.52 0.79
CA SER A 140 -4.30 8.41 -0.08
C SER A 140 -3.89 8.44 -1.55
N GLY A 141 -4.63 7.77 -2.40
CA GLY A 141 -4.42 7.83 -3.85
C GLY A 141 -5.15 6.73 -4.61
N GLY A 142 -5.26 6.89 -5.91
CA GLY A 142 -5.84 5.89 -6.80
C GLY A 142 -4.96 4.66 -7.00
N THR A 143 -5.44 3.72 -7.81
CA THR A 143 -4.66 2.54 -8.21
C THR A 143 -3.41 2.97 -8.97
N GLY A 144 -2.27 2.39 -8.63
CA GLY A 144 -0.99 2.68 -9.27
C GLY A 144 -0.40 4.05 -8.95
N SER A 145 -0.93 4.79 -7.97
CA SER A 145 -0.37 6.08 -7.54
C SER A 145 0.90 5.97 -6.70
N GLY A 146 1.24 4.76 -6.22
CA GLY A 146 2.44 4.50 -5.44
C GLY A 146 2.25 4.56 -3.92
N LYS A 147 1.03 4.35 -3.40
CA LYS A 147 0.73 4.41 -1.96
C LYS A 147 1.60 3.51 -1.11
N THR A 148 1.67 2.22 -1.43
CA THR A 148 2.48 1.24 -0.68
C THR A 148 3.97 1.60 -0.73
N THR A 149 4.42 2.03 -1.88
CA THR A 149 5.79 2.53 -2.11
C THR A 149 6.11 3.73 -1.23
N PHE A 150 5.18 4.67 -1.16
CA PHE A 150 5.32 5.87 -0.32
C PHE A 150 5.26 5.53 1.17
N LEU A 151 4.32 4.66 1.57
CA LEU A 151 4.23 4.14 2.93
C LEU A 151 5.52 3.47 3.37
N ASN A 152 6.13 2.68 2.48
CA ASN A 152 7.42 2.06 2.76
C ASN A 152 8.51 3.10 3.01
N ALA A 153 8.59 4.15 2.20
CA ALA A 153 9.55 5.22 2.39
C ALA A 153 9.34 5.97 3.72
N LEU A 154 8.08 6.30 4.08
CA LEU A 154 7.73 6.89 5.37
C LEU A 154 8.12 6.01 6.55
N SER A 155 7.86 4.71 6.44
CA SER A 155 8.14 3.75 7.50
C SER A 155 9.63 3.67 7.84
N ASN A 156 10.52 3.99 6.90
CA ASN A 156 11.96 4.04 7.15
C ASN A 156 12.41 5.28 7.94
N PHE A 157 11.55 6.24 8.20
CA PHE A 157 11.79 7.35 9.13
C PHE A 157 11.51 6.99 10.60
N ILE A 158 10.87 5.86 10.85
CA ILE A 158 10.55 5.42 12.22
C ILE A 158 11.86 5.16 12.98
N PRO A 159 11.98 5.63 14.24
CA PRO A 159 13.15 5.37 15.09
C PRO A 159 13.43 3.86 15.26
N ARG A 160 14.71 3.50 15.27
CA ARG A 160 15.17 2.10 15.26
C ARG A 160 14.84 1.32 16.54
N ASP A 161 14.65 2.00 17.63
CA ASP A 161 14.38 1.47 18.97
C ASP A 161 12.90 1.17 19.22
N GLU A 162 12.02 1.51 18.25
CA GLU A 162 10.59 1.24 18.37
C GLU A 162 10.23 -0.19 17.91
N ARG A 163 9.18 -0.75 18.55
CA ARG A 163 8.56 -2.01 18.12
C ARG A 163 7.46 -1.71 17.11
N ILE A 164 7.62 -2.23 15.90
CA ILE A 164 6.69 -2.02 14.79
C ILE A 164 6.01 -3.34 14.43
N ILE A 165 4.70 -3.27 14.22
CA ILE A 165 3.92 -4.38 13.66
C ILE A 165 3.35 -3.93 12.33
N THR A 166 3.73 -4.60 11.25
CA THR A 166 3.13 -4.39 9.94
C THR A 166 2.02 -5.41 9.69
N ILE A 167 0.93 -4.95 9.08
CA ILE A 167 -0.23 -5.78 8.72
C ILE A 167 -0.58 -5.50 7.27
N GLU A 168 -0.55 -6.53 6.44
CA GLU A 168 -0.77 -6.42 5.00
C GLU A 168 -1.63 -7.58 4.48
N ASP A 169 -2.40 -7.34 3.42
CA ASP A 169 -3.06 -8.42 2.68
C ASP A 169 -2.03 -9.30 1.98
N SER A 170 -0.97 -8.69 1.53
CA SER A 170 0.18 -9.34 0.95
C SER A 170 1.41 -8.53 1.28
N ALA A 171 2.41 -9.16 1.85
CA ALA A 171 3.60 -8.50 2.38
C ALA A 171 4.42 -7.84 1.27
N GLU A 172 4.36 -6.52 1.17
CA GLU A 172 5.11 -5.69 0.22
C GLU A 172 6.08 -4.73 0.92
N LEU A 173 5.83 -4.38 2.18
CA LEU A 173 6.68 -3.45 2.92
C LEU A 173 8.04 -4.04 3.25
N GLN A 174 9.08 -3.24 3.04
CA GLN A 174 10.47 -3.58 3.32
C GLN A 174 11.07 -2.55 4.29
N ILE A 175 10.79 -2.72 5.58
CA ILE A 175 11.33 -1.86 6.62
C ILE A 175 12.65 -2.46 7.09
N LYS A 176 13.77 -1.81 6.79
CA LYS A 176 15.11 -2.40 6.97
C LYS A 176 15.81 -2.00 8.27
N ASN A 177 15.41 -0.88 8.89
CA ASN A 177 16.18 -0.28 9.97
C ASN A 177 15.56 -0.48 11.37
N ILE A 178 14.62 -1.40 11.51
CA ILE A 178 13.93 -1.70 12.76
C ILE A 178 14.29 -3.11 13.20
N ASP A 179 14.91 -3.23 14.37
CA ASP A 179 15.32 -4.54 14.90
C ASP A 179 14.11 -5.31 15.45
N ASN A 180 13.15 -4.60 16.08
CA ASN A 180 11.96 -5.19 16.67
C ASN A 180 10.75 -5.06 15.74
N LEU A 181 10.84 -5.73 14.57
CA LEU A 181 9.81 -5.72 13.52
C LEU A 181 9.04 -7.04 13.53
N VAL A 182 7.71 -6.95 13.61
CA VAL A 182 6.79 -8.07 13.41
C VAL A 182 6.01 -7.83 12.13
N ARG A 183 5.98 -8.83 11.26
CA ARG A 183 5.27 -8.76 9.98
C ARG A 183 4.13 -9.77 9.98
N LEU A 184 2.90 -9.27 9.80
CA LEU A 184 1.69 -10.08 9.75
C LEU A 184 1.03 -9.94 8.38
N GLU A 185 0.56 -11.06 7.86
CA GLU A 185 -0.13 -11.14 6.58
C GLU A 185 -1.48 -11.83 6.76
N THR A 186 -2.50 -11.37 6.06
CA THR A 186 -3.83 -11.99 6.07
C THR A 186 -3.79 -13.39 5.47
N ARG A 187 -4.80 -14.17 5.77
CA ARG A 187 -5.02 -15.47 5.17
C ARG A 187 -6.45 -15.56 4.65
N ASN A 188 -6.60 -15.89 3.37
CA ASN A 188 -7.89 -16.17 2.79
C ASN A 188 -8.51 -17.44 3.40
N ALA A 189 -9.85 -17.55 3.36
CA ALA A 189 -10.54 -18.75 3.75
C ALA A 189 -10.03 -19.97 2.95
N GLY A 190 -10.03 -21.12 3.60
CA GLY A 190 -9.81 -22.39 2.92
C GLY A 190 -11.02 -22.81 2.07
N PRO A 191 -10.93 -23.96 1.38
CA PRO A 191 -11.98 -24.50 0.52
C PRO A 191 -13.33 -24.67 1.19
N ASP A 192 -13.31 -24.99 2.47
CA ASP A 192 -14.49 -25.14 3.33
C ASP A 192 -15.07 -23.82 3.84
N GLY A 193 -14.49 -22.68 3.39
CA GLY A 193 -14.86 -21.34 3.85
C GLY A 193 -14.34 -20.99 5.24
N SER A 194 -13.54 -21.83 5.87
CA SER A 194 -13.00 -21.62 7.20
C SER A 194 -11.57 -21.07 7.21
N GLY A 195 -11.12 -20.64 8.37
CA GLY A 195 -9.72 -20.30 8.60
C GLY A 195 -9.25 -18.97 8.02
N ALA A 196 -10.15 -18.10 7.54
CA ALA A 196 -9.79 -16.75 7.14
C ALA A 196 -9.23 -15.95 8.32
N ILE A 197 -8.17 -15.18 8.08
CA ILE A 197 -7.61 -14.22 9.03
C ILE A 197 -7.56 -12.87 8.32
N THR A 198 -8.36 -11.93 8.80
CA THR A 198 -8.53 -10.61 8.19
C THR A 198 -7.57 -9.57 8.76
N ILE A 199 -7.42 -8.42 8.10
CA ILE A 199 -6.69 -7.27 8.66
C ILE A 199 -7.27 -6.88 10.01
N LYS A 200 -8.59 -6.91 10.17
CA LYS A 200 -9.27 -6.62 11.44
C LYS A 200 -8.81 -7.55 12.56
N ASP A 201 -8.73 -8.84 12.30
CA ASP A 201 -8.25 -9.83 13.28
C ASP A 201 -6.80 -9.56 13.67
N LEU A 202 -5.97 -9.22 12.69
CA LEU A 202 -4.55 -8.93 12.89
C LEU A 202 -4.34 -7.63 13.67
N ILE A 203 -5.13 -6.57 13.43
CA ILE A 203 -5.05 -5.33 14.22
C ILE A 203 -5.40 -5.63 15.68
N LYS A 204 -6.47 -6.37 15.94
CA LYS A 204 -6.87 -6.75 17.31
C LYS A 204 -5.80 -7.56 18.03
N SER A 205 -5.14 -8.47 17.30
CA SER A 205 -4.02 -9.23 17.85
C SER A 205 -2.80 -8.34 18.11
N ALA A 206 -2.46 -7.47 17.16
CA ALA A 206 -1.34 -6.55 17.25
C ALA A 206 -1.40 -5.64 18.47
N LEU A 207 -2.59 -5.15 18.85
CA LEU A 207 -2.80 -4.33 20.05
C LEU A 207 -2.38 -5.02 21.35
N ARG A 208 -2.31 -6.36 21.37
CA ARG A 208 -1.86 -7.17 22.51
C ARG A 208 -0.38 -7.52 22.46
N MET A 209 0.31 -7.15 21.39
CA MET A 209 1.73 -7.44 21.18
C MET A 209 2.66 -6.33 21.66
N ARG A 210 2.13 -5.32 22.37
CA ARG A 210 2.86 -4.14 22.83
C ARG A 210 3.57 -3.39 21.70
N PRO A 211 2.88 -3.01 20.65
CA PRO A 211 3.48 -2.22 19.58
C PRO A 211 3.71 -0.78 20.02
N ASP A 212 4.77 -0.15 19.53
CA ASP A 212 4.89 1.30 19.54
C ASP A 212 4.07 1.91 18.43
N ARG A 213 4.06 1.28 17.26
CA ARG A 213 3.24 1.67 16.10
C ARG A 213 2.71 0.45 15.37
N ILE A 214 1.58 0.65 14.71
CA ILE A 214 0.99 -0.30 13.77
C ILE A 214 1.03 0.33 12.38
N VAL A 215 1.56 -0.40 11.41
CA VAL A 215 1.59 0.02 10.01
C VAL A 215 0.70 -0.93 9.22
N VAL A 216 -0.43 -0.44 8.72
CA VAL A 216 -1.37 -1.22 7.91
C VAL A 216 -1.16 -0.87 6.44
N GLY A 217 -0.87 -1.87 5.62
CA GLY A 217 -0.58 -1.67 4.20
C GLY A 217 -1.68 -0.95 3.45
N GLU A 218 -2.94 -1.34 3.67
CA GLU A 218 -4.12 -0.63 3.15
C GLU A 218 -5.35 -0.92 4.01
N VAL A 219 -6.17 0.11 4.22
CA VAL A 219 -7.50 0.01 4.84
C VAL A 219 -8.54 0.11 3.74
N ARG A 220 -9.43 -0.90 3.64
CA ARG A 220 -10.42 -1.02 2.56
C ARG A 220 -11.86 -1.16 3.04
N GLY A 221 -12.07 -1.53 4.30
CA GLY A 221 -13.39 -1.87 4.81
C GLY A 221 -13.51 -1.68 6.33
N ALA A 222 -14.22 -2.60 6.95
CA ALA A 222 -14.61 -2.54 8.36
C ALA A 222 -13.45 -2.40 9.37
N GLU A 223 -12.24 -2.83 9.00
CA GLU A 223 -11.01 -2.66 9.79
C GLU A 223 -10.63 -1.20 10.03
N ALA A 224 -11.21 -0.26 9.28
CA ALA A 224 -10.98 1.17 9.48
C ALA A 224 -11.29 1.60 10.92
N LEU A 225 -12.36 1.11 11.52
CA LEU A 225 -12.68 1.40 12.90
C LEU A 225 -11.59 0.94 13.86
N ASP A 226 -11.09 -0.28 13.69
CA ASP A 226 -10.06 -0.84 14.55
C ASP A 226 -8.73 -0.05 14.41
N MET A 227 -8.42 0.41 13.18
CA MET A 227 -7.25 1.26 12.94
C MET A 227 -7.38 2.64 13.61
N LEU A 228 -8.54 3.28 13.49
CA LEU A 228 -8.81 4.57 14.15
C LEU A 228 -8.77 4.44 15.68
N GLN A 229 -9.28 3.34 16.22
CA GLN A 229 -9.20 3.05 17.66
C GLN A 229 -7.74 2.87 18.10
N ALA A 230 -6.92 2.15 17.34
CA ALA A 230 -5.49 2.02 17.62
C ALA A 230 -4.80 3.40 17.68
N MET A 231 -5.07 4.26 16.70
CA MET A 231 -4.55 5.63 16.65
C MET A 231 -5.00 6.49 17.84
N ASN A 232 -6.23 6.29 18.33
CA ASN A 232 -6.80 7.07 19.44
C ASN A 232 -6.46 6.50 20.84
N THR A 233 -5.88 5.31 20.95
CA THR A 233 -5.69 4.60 22.22
C THR A 233 -4.23 4.31 22.56
N GLY A 234 -3.34 5.25 22.26
CA GLY A 234 -1.94 5.20 22.69
C GLY A 234 -0.97 4.57 21.69
N HIS A 235 -1.40 4.33 20.46
CA HIS A 235 -0.53 3.87 19.36
C HIS A 235 -0.31 4.98 18.34
N ASP A 236 -0.02 6.18 18.82
CA ASP A 236 0.30 7.34 17.99
C ASP A 236 1.49 7.07 17.07
N GLY A 237 1.44 7.67 15.89
CA GLY A 237 2.44 7.48 14.85
C GLY A 237 2.16 6.25 13.98
N SER A 238 0.98 5.67 14.07
CA SER A 238 0.53 4.60 13.19
C SER A 238 0.31 5.13 11.77
N LEU A 239 0.67 4.32 10.79
CA LEU A 239 0.64 4.67 9.37
C LEU A 239 -0.26 3.72 8.61
N SER A 240 -0.96 4.23 7.60
CA SER A 240 -1.75 3.40 6.69
C SER A 240 -1.91 4.04 5.32
N THR A 241 -2.51 3.29 4.40
CA THR A 241 -2.97 3.81 3.11
C THR A 241 -4.45 3.56 2.91
N GLY A 242 -5.04 4.32 2.01
CA GLY A 242 -6.41 4.13 1.58
C GLY A 242 -6.59 4.56 0.12
N HIS A 243 -7.54 3.92 -0.55
CA HIS A 243 -7.86 4.23 -1.93
C HIS A 243 -8.86 5.38 -1.99
N ALA A 244 -8.45 6.50 -2.57
CA ALA A 244 -9.32 7.67 -2.75
C ALA A 244 -8.81 8.56 -3.88
N ASN A 245 -9.69 9.44 -4.39
CA ASN A 245 -9.38 10.35 -5.50
C ASN A 245 -8.97 11.75 -5.04
N SER A 246 -9.15 12.06 -3.79
CA SER A 246 -8.75 13.31 -3.15
C SER A 246 -8.63 13.15 -1.64
N THR A 247 -8.14 14.17 -0.95
CA THR A 247 -8.11 14.22 0.52
C THR A 247 -9.50 14.14 1.12
N TYR A 248 -10.46 14.89 0.59
CA TYR A 248 -11.86 14.83 1.04
C TYR A 248 -12.51 13.48 0.79
N ASP A 249 -12.25 12.90 -0.38
CA ASP A 249 -12.73 11.56 -0.72
C ASP A 249 -12.17 10.50 0.25
N MET A 250 -10.92 10.65 0.69
CA MET A 250 -10.33 9.75 1.69
C MET A 250 -11.09 9.82 3.01
N LEU A 251 -11.42 11.00 3.50
CA LEU A 251 -12.20 11.18 4.72
C LEU A 251 -13.61 10.60 4.57
N SER A 252 -14.28 10.85 3.47
CA SER A 252 -15.60 10.29 3.16
C SER A 252 -15.57 8.76 3.07
N ARG A 253 -14.54 8.19 2.47
CA ARG A 253 -14.38 6.75 2.39
C ARG A 253 -14.11 6.12 3.76
N LEU A 254 -13.34 6.78 4.62
CA LEU A 254 -13.16 6.33 6.00
C LEU A 254 -14.49 6.29 6.75
N GLU A 255 -15.36 7.28 6.58
CA GLU A 255 -16.73 7.24 7.14
C GLU A 255 -17.49 5.99 6.69
N THR A 256 -17.50 5.72 5.38
CA THR A 256 -18.18 4.55 4.80
C THR A 256 -17.59 3.23 5.33
N MET A 257 -16.28 3.14 5.42
CA MET A 257 -15.59 1.95 5.93
C MET A 257 -15.91 1.70 7.40
N VAL A 258 -15.94 2.75 8.23
CA VAL A 258 -16.28 2.64 9.65
C VAL A 258 -17.73 2.18 9.82
N LEU A 259 -18.67 2.71 9.01
CA LEU A 259 -20.06 2.29 9.02
C LEU A 259 -20.24 0.80 8.70
N GLN A 260 -19.39 0.23 7.85
CA GLN A 260 -19.42 -1.22 7.58
C GLN A 260 -19.07 -2.07 8.83
N GLY A 261 -18.26 -1.54 9.72
CA GLY A 261 -17.80 -2.23 10.93
C GLY A 261 -18.59 -1.90 12.20
N ALA A 262 -19.41 -0.86 12.16
CA ALA A 262 -20.05 -0.28 13.35
C ALA A 262 -21.47 0.16 13.03
N ALA A 263 -22.32 -0.78 12.65
CA ALA A 263 -23.75 -0.53 12.49
C ALA A 263 -24.33 0.04 13.80
N GLY A 264 -24.88 1.26 13.73
CA GLY A 264 -25.49 1.93 14.87
C GLY A 264 -24.69 3.06 15.52
N LEU A 265 -23.44 3.31 15.10
CA LEU A 265 -22.74 4.53 15.51
C LEU A 265 -23.30 5.76 14.77
N PRO A 266 -23.61 6.85 15.49
CA PRO A 266 -23.99 8.11 14.85
C PRO A 266 -22.88 8.61 13.93
N LEU A 267 -23.24 9.10 12.74
CA LEU A 267 -22.29 9.59 11.75
C LEU A 267 -21.38 10.70 12.29
N GLU A 268 -21.91 11.59 13.12
CA GLU A 268 -21.13 12.64 13.75
C GLU A 268 -20.06 12.10 14.72
N ALA A 269 -20.37 11.05 15.46
CA ALA A 269 -19.39 10.39 16.32
C ALA A 269 -18.28 9.74 15.49
N ILE A 270 -18.61 9.13 14.37
CA ILE A 270 -17.63 8.58 13.41
C ILE A 270 -16.70 9.67 12.89
N ARG A 271 -17.25 10.80 12.47
CA ARG A 271 -16.48 11.94 11.94
C ARG A 271 -15.56 12.54 13.00
N GLN A 272 -16.01 12.67 14.23
CA GLN A 272 -15.17 13.11 15.34
C GLN A 272 -14.04 12.12 15.62
N GLN A 273 -14.30 10.82 15.58
CA GLN A 273 -13.26 9.80 15.74
C GLN A 273 -12.22 9.87 14.63
N ILE A 274 -12.64 10.04 13.38
CA ILE A 274 -11.72 10.21 12.24
C ILE A 274 -10.86 11.45 12.45
N ALA A 275 -11.46 12.59 12.77
CA ALA A 275 -10.77 13.85 12.98
C ALA A 275 -9.78 13.81 14.15
N SER A 276 -10.09 13.03 15.18
CA SER A 276 -9.22 12.83 16.34
C SER A 276 -8.06 11.88 16.06
N ALA A 277 -8.29 10.86 15.24
CA ALA A 277 -7.30 9.82 14.97
C ALA A 277 -6.31 10.21 13.88
N VAL A 278 -6.78 10.79 12.78
CA VAL A 278 -5.97 11.09 11.60
C VAL A 278 -5.41 12.50 11.72
N ASP A 279 -4.10 12.61 11.82
CA ASP A 279 -3.43 13.91 11.89
C ASP A 279 -3.11 14.47 10.50
N ILE A 280 -2.57 13.63 9.61
CA ILE A 280 -2.05 14.04 8.30
C ILE A 280 -2.60 13.10 7.22
N ILE A 281 -3.00 13.69 6.10
CA ILE A 281 -3.27 12.95 4.86
C ILE A 281 -2.30 13.42 3.78
N ILE A 282 -1.66 12.46 3.12
CA ILE A 282 -0.79 12.68 1.97
C ILE A 282 -1.50 12.10 0.75
N HIS A 283 -1.89 12.93 -0.19
CA HIS A 283 -2.57 12.48 -1.40
C HIS A 283 -1.62 12.36 -2.58
N LEU A 284 -1.59 11.17 -3.18
CA LEU A 284 -0.77 10.83 -4.34
C LEU A 284 -1.63 10.68 -5.58
N SER A 285 -1.09 11.03 -6.73
CA SER A 285 -1.72 10.77 -8.02
C SER A 285 -0.72 10.27 -9.06
N ARG A 286 -1.23 9.44 -9.97
CA ARG A 286 -0.55 9.11 -11.21
C ARG A 286 -1.03 10.09 -12.27
N LEU A 287 -0.11 10.91 -12.77
CA LEU A 287 -0.43 11.96 -13.73
C LEU A 287 -0.53 11.43 -15.17
N ARG A 288 -0.94 12.30 -16.12
CA ARG A 288 -1.14 11.96 -17.53
C ARG A 288 0.10 11.42 -18.23
N ASP A 289 1.29 11.84 -17.81
CA ASP A 289 2.60 11.34 -18.28
C ASP A 289 3.05 10.05 -17.58
N LYS A 290 2.15 9.44 -16.78
CA LYS A 290 2.37 8.27 -15.95
C LYS A 290 3.34 8.48 -14.78
N SER A 291 3.85 9.68 -14.57
CA SER A 291 4.62 10.02 -13.37
C SER A 291 3.72 9.98 -12.12
N ARG A 292 4.32 9.65 -10.99
CA ARG A 292 3.65 9.59 -9.68
C ARG A 292 4.10 10.78 -8.87
N LYS A 293 3.15 11.60 -8.42
CA LYS A 293 3.44 12.83 -7.68
C LYS A 293 2.61 12.90 -6.41
N THR A 294 3.19 13.52 -5.39
CA THR A 294 2.42 13.99 -4.24
C THR A 294 1.67 15.24 -4.65
N MET A 295 0.34 15.18 -4.53
CA MET A 295 -0.52 16.28 -4.95
C MET A 295 -0.80 17.25 -3.80
N GLN A 296 -0.95 16.71 -2.57
CA GLN A 296 -1.30 17.50 -1.42
C GLN A 296 -0.82 16.82 -0.12
N ILE A 297 -0.40 17.63 0.84
CA ILE A 297 -0.18 17.21 2.22
C ILE A 297 -1.00 18.14 3.10
N VAL A 298 -1.91 17.57 3.87
CA VAL A 298 -2.83 18.35 4.71
C VAL A 298 -2.81 17.82 6.14
N GLU A 299 -3.03 18.73 7.11
CA GLU A 299 -3.39 18.36 8.47
C GLU A 299 -4.91 18.41 8.66
N ILE A 300 -5.41 17.51 9.49
CA ILE A 300 -6.81 17.47 9.90
C ILE A 300 -6.92 18.15 11.25
N LEU A 301 -7.63 19.26 11.28
CA LEU A 301 -7.75 20.11 12.49
C LEU A 301 -8.94 19.73 13.38
N GLY A 302 -9.90 18.98 12.84
CA GLY A 302 -11.08 18.60 13.56
C GLY A 302 -12.30 18.45 12.65
N TYR A 303 -13.44 18.22 13.27
CA TYR A 303 -14.75 18.19 12.61
C TYR A 303 -15.64 19.27 13.20
N ASP A 304 -16.19 20.13 12.36
CA ASP A 304 -17.15 21.17 12.74
C ASP A 304 -18.57 20.62 12.61
N THR A 305 -19.26 20.48 13.75
CA THR A 305 -20.64 19.97 13.79
C THR A 305 -21.66 20.96 13.26
N ALA A 306 -21.38 22.25 13.32
CA ALA A 306 -22.28 23.29 12.82
C ALA A 306 -22.33 23.32 11.29
N THR A 307 -21.16 23.26 10.65
CA THR A 307 -21.03 23.24 9.19
C THR A 307 -21.06 21.82 8.62
N ARG A 308 -20.95 20.78 9.47
CA ARG A 308 -20.85 19.37 9.09
C ARG A 308 -19.69 19.07 8.17
N THR A 309 -18.58 19.74 8.36
CA THR A 309 -17.37 19.60 7.53
C THR A 309 -16.13 19.31 8.37
N PHE A 310 -15.17 18.58 7.76
CA PHE A 310 -13.84 18.48 8.33
C PHE A 310 -13.10 19.80 8.09
N ARG A 311 -12.41 20.28 9.14
CA ARG A 311 -11.47 21.39 9.02
C ARG A 311 -10.13 20.83 8.59
N ILE A 312 -9.71 21.21 7.39
CA ILE A 312 -8.47 20.75 6.75
C ILE A 312 -7.58 21.96 6.55
N ASN A 313 -6.29 21.83 6.86
CA ASN A 313 -5.28 22.84 6.61
C ASN A 313 -4.26 22.29 5.60
N PRO A 314 -4.27 22.74 4.34
CA PRO A 314 -3.26 22.34 3.36
C PRO A 314 -1.90 22.91 3.72
N LEU A 315 -0.88 22.04 3.87
CA LEU A 315 0.49 22.43 4.15
C LEU A 315 1.34 22.53 2.88
N TYR A 316 1.13 21.61 1.96
CA TYR A 316 1.80 21.54 0.66
C TYR A 316 0.82 21.20 -0.46
N GLU A 317 0.99 21.80 -1.62
CA GLU A 317 0.21 21.54 -2.81
C GLU A 317 1.08 21.43 -4.06
N PHE A 318 0.77 20.48 -4.93
CA PHE A 318 1.46 20.38 -6.22
C PHE A 318 1.04 21.51 -7.13
N ARG A 319 2.00 22.25 -7.63
CA ARG A 319 1.79 23.29 -8.65
C ARG A 319 2.43 22.86 -9.95
N GLU A 320 1.57 22.65 -10.95
CA GLU A 320 2.00 22.36 -12.31
C GLU A 320 2.61 23.62 -12.93
N SER A 321 3.75 23.44 -13.58
CA SER A 321 4.44 24.53 -14.28
C SER A 321 3.79 24.79 -15.66
N PRO A 322 3.78 26.05 -16.14
CA PRO A 322 3.41 26.38 -17.51
C PRO A 322 4.22 25.64 -18.60
N GLN A 323 5.38 25.10 -18.24
CA GLN A 323 6.23 24.28 -19.14
C GLN A 323 5.72 22.86 -19.33
N SER A 324 4.63 22.46 -18.67
CA SER A 324 4.02 21.16 -18.84
C SER A 324 3.43 21.00 -20.23
N THR A 325 3.55 19.78 -20.76
CA THR A 325 2.95 19.37 -22.04
C THR A 325 1.91 18.26 -21.81
N LYS A 326 1.26 17.81 -22.88
CA LYS A 326 0.37 16.63 -22.80
C LYS A 326 1.16 15.35 -22.42
N GLU A 327 2.42 15.26 -22.83
CA GLU A 327 3.26 14.09 -22.70
C GLU A 327 4.18 14.13 -21.46
N LYS A 328 4.41 15.33 -20.90
CA LYS A 328 5.27 15.50 -19.73
C LYS A 328 4.72 16.56 -18.79
N VAL A 329 4.54 16.16 -17.54
CA VAL A 329 4.15 17.08 -16.47
C VAL A 329 5.41 17.62 -15.78
N ALA A 330 5.58 18.94 -15.84
CA ALA A 330 6.56 19.66 -15.05
C ALA A 330 5.84 20.35 -13.88
N GLY A 331 6.43 20.32 -12.70
CA GLY A 331 5.85 20.94 -11.51
C GLY A 331 6.54 20.46 -10.24
N LYS A 332 6.19 21.07 -9.13
CA LYS A 332 6.72 20.70 -7.82
C LYS A 332 5.69 20.87 -6.73
N LEU A 333 5.89 20.16 -5.65
CA LEU A 333 5.17 20.34 -4.41
C LEU A 333 5.65 21.62 -3.74
N VAL A 334 4.76 22.55 -3.47
CA VAL A 334 5.05 23.89 -2.94
C VAL A 334 4.37 24.05 -1.59
N ARG A 335 5.08 24.65 -0.64
CA ARG A 335 4.51 25.02 0.65
C ARG A 335 3.41 26.06 0.45
N THR A 336 2.32 25.92 1.21
CA THR A 336 1.24 26.91 1.26
C THR A 336 1.59 28.06 2.18
N GLU A 337 0.74 29.08 2.23
CA GLU A 337 0.88 30.19 3.17
C GLU A 337 0.40 29.85 4.60
N HIS A 338 -0.16 28.65 4.77
CA HIS A 338 -0.75 28.20 6.01
C HIS A 338 0.25 27.39 6.83
N PRO A 339 0.71 27.91 7.98
CA PRO A 339 1.56 27.12 8.87
C PRO A 339 0.77 25.97 9.51
N MET A 340 1.49 24.93 9.90
CA MET A 340 0.92 23.83 10.67
C MET A 340 0.40 24.34 12.02
N GLN A 341 -0.82 23.97 12.38
CA GLN A 341 -1.52 24.41 13.60
C GLN A 341 -1.41 23.39 14.72
N ASN A 342 -1.52 22.09 14.42
CA ASN A 342 -1.45 21.03 15.42
C ASN A 342 0.02 20.64 15.68
N VAL A 343 0.73 21.49 16.42
CA VAL A 343 2.17 21.31 16.70
C VAL A 343 2.47 20.57 18.00
N GLN A 344 1.46 20.19 18.77
CA GLN A 344 1.63 19.59 20.09
C GLN A 344 2.50 18.34 20.09
N LYS A 345 2.34 17.48 19.07
CA LYS A 345 3.17 16.26 18.95
C LYS A 345 4.63 16.59 18.62
N LEU A 346 4.90 17.64 17.85
CA LEU A 346 6.25 18.14 17.60
C LEU A 346 6.88 18.65 18.90
N GLU A 347 6.18 19.49 19.65
CA GLU A 347 6.64 20.03 20.94
C GLU A 347 6.93 18.91 21.94
N ASN A 348 6.02 17.92 22.04
CA ASN A 348 6.20 16.76 22.91
C ASN A 348 7.44 15.92 22.52
N ALA A 349 7.80 15.93 21.25
CA ALA A 349 9.01 15.29 20.73
C ALA A 349 10.27 16.17 20.86
N GLY A 350 10.15 17.37 21.41
CA GLY A 350 11.27 18.33 21.53
C GLY A 350 11.64 18.99 20.21
N ILE A 351 10.73 19.03 19.25
CA ILE A 351 10.94 19.60 17.91
C ILE A 351 10.24 20.96 17.85
N TYR A 352 11.04 22.03 17.80
CA TYR A 352 10.56 23.41 17.78
C TYR A 352 10.83 24.05 16.41
N ARG A 353 10.28 23.47 15.37
CA ARG A 353 10.40 23.97 14.00
C ARG A 353 9.01 24.34 13.47
N THR A 354 8.90 25.51 12.85
CA THR A 354 7.69 25.91 12.12
C THR A 354 7.59 25.11 10.80
N ILE A 355 6.53 24.36 10.66
CA ILE A 355 6.19 23.60 9.45
C ILE A 355 5.09 24.31 8.69
#